data_9fd39bafe858a0518ae4a1f9db9a8ea7
#
_entry.id   9fd39bafe858a0518ae4a1f9db9a8ea7
#
_cell.length_a   1.000
_cell.length_b   1.000
_cell.length_c   1.000
_cell.angle_alpha   90.00
_cell.angle_beta   90.00
_cell.angle_gamma   90.00
#
_symmetry.space_group_name_H-M   'P 1'
#
loop_
_entity.id
_entity.type
_entity.pdbx_description
1 polymer ?
#
loop_
_entity_poly.entity_id
_entity_poly.type
_entity_poly.pdbx_seq_one_letter_code
_entity_poly.pdbx_strand_id
1 'polypeptide(L)'
;MKAREILELLNMSRQALAHYVKTSLIRVTEIAPKRYEYCEEDVMLFKDYLDSMERANECEKFTVMLLTNDESKVDELSKICEDAKVVINNVTIADESFDRLQLLENLMYKRIYTLVIDDLSIISNTESQLICTLLSRKGCHILTVEDGELVNVVKR
;
A
#
# COMPACT_ATOMS: atom_id res chain seq x y z
N MET A 1 -0.94 29.75 5.54
CA MET A 1 -1.17 28.96 6.77
C MET A 1 0.04 29.09 7.69
N LYS A 2 -0.19 29.27 8.97
CA LYS A 2 0.87 29.46 9.96
C LYS A 2 1.37 28.12 10.52
N ALA A 3 2.63 28.09 10.99
CA ALA A 3 3.25 26.87 11.50
C ALA A 3 2.40 26.17 12.59
N ARG A 4 1.88 26.93 13.54
CA ARG A 4 1.05 26.40 14.64
C ARG A 4 -0.19 25.65 14.13
N GLU A 5 -0.86 26.23 13.15
CA GLU A 5 -2.05 25.62 12.52
C GLU A 5 -1.71 24.29 11.86
N ILE A 6 -0.54 24.22 11.21
CA ILE A 6 -0.07 23.00 10.55
C ILE A 6 0.29 21.92 11.57
N LEU A 7 0.99 22.28 12.65
CA LEU A 7 1.37 21.32 13.68
C LEU A 7 0.14 20.68 14.36
N GLU A 8 -0.91 21.46 14.56
CA GLU A 8 -2.19 20.97 15.08
C GLU A 8 -2.93 20.11 14.06
N LEU A 9 -3.02 20.58 12.81
CA LEU A 9 -3.73 19.89 11.73
C LEU A 9 -3.11 18.53 11.36
N LEU A 10 -1.79 18.47 11.27
CA LEU A 10 -1.05 17.27 10.89
C LEU A 10 -0.58 16.44 12.08
N ASN A 11 -0.83 16.90 13.29
CA ASN A 11 -0.41 16.25 14.54
C ASN A 11 1.08 15.85 14.52
N MET A 12 1.94 16.80 14.19
CA MET A 12 3.38 16.56 14.07
C MET A 12 4.20 17.53 14.91
N SER A 13 5.48 17.21 15.09
CA SER A 13 6.45 18.08 15.78
C SER A 13 6.99 19.16 14.84
N ARG A 14 7.59 20.22 15.44
CA ARG A 14 8.28 21.26 14.67
C ARG A 14 9.46 20.71 13.87
N GLN A 15 10.15 19.71 14.40
CA GLN A 15 11.27 19.06 13.71
C GLN A 15 10.79 18.31 12.46
N ALA A 16 9.65 17.63 12.55
CA ALA A 16 9.05 16.95 11.40
C ALA A 16 8.63 17.95 10.31
N LEU A 17 7.99 19.06 10.69
CA LEU A 17 7.62 20.11 9.74
C LEU A 17 8.86 20.70 9.05
N ALA A 18 9.92 21.01 9.81
CA ALA A 18 11.17 21.50 9.24
C ALA A 18 11.79 20.51 8.23
N HIS A 19 11.71 19.22 8.51
CA HIS A 19 12.16 18.18 7.59
C HIS A 19 11.37 18.19 6.28
N TYR A 20 10.04 18.27 6.34
CA TYR A 20 9.19 18.29 5.16
C TYR A 20 9.34 19.56 4.32
N VAL A 21 9.63 20.70 4.97
CA VAL A 21 10.00 21.94 4.27
C VAL A 21 11.36 21.79 3.58
N LYS A 22 12.35 21.22 4.27
CA LYS A 22 13.68 20.97 3.71
C LYS A 22 13.67 20.03 2.52
N THR A 23 12.81 19.03 2.52
CA THR A 23 12.63 18.07 1.41
C THR A 23 11.71 18.58 0.31
N SER A 24 11.24 19.82 0.39
CA SER A 24 10.35 20.48 -0.59
C SER A 24 8.97 19.83 -0.75
N LEU A 25 8.53 19.04 0.22
CA LEU A 25 7.17 18.51 0.25
C LEU A 25 6.13 19.55 0.62
N ILE A 26 6.53 20.54 1.44
CA ILE A 26 5.71 21.70 1.81
C ILE A 26 6.48 22.95 1.49
N ARG A 27 5.96 23.77 0.57
CA ARG A 27 6.56 25.05 0.21
C ARG A 27 6.32 26.08 1.31
N VAL A 28 7.31 26.91 1.58
CA VAL A 28 7.24 27.97 2.58
C VAL A 28 7.77 29.26 1.97
N THR A 29 7.14 30.38 2.33
CA THR A 29 7.56 31.73 1.94
C THR A 29 7.82 32.56 3.18
N GLU A 30 8.98 33.21 3.27
CA GLU A 30 9.28 34.17 4.32
C GLU A 30 8.65 35.52 3.97
N ILE A 31 7.60 35.92 4.72
CA ILE A 31 6.86 37.17 4.50
C ILE A 31 7.44 38.35 5.29
N ALA A 32 8.18 38.08 6.35
CA ALA A 32 8.90 39.05 7.18
C ALA A 32 10.00 38.33 7.96
N PRO A 33 10.99 39.01 8.55
CA PRO A 33 12.04 38.35 9.33
C PRO A 33 11.48 37.41 10.39
N LYS A 34 11.81 36.09 10.26
CA LYS A 34 11.33 35.01 11.13
C LYS A 34 9.81 34.77 11.08
N ARG A 35 9.12 35.28 10.06
CA ARG A 35 7.71 35.02 9.81
C ARG A 35 7.55 34.25 8.50
N TYR A 36 7.03 33.05 8.60
CA TYR A 36 6.88 32.16 7.47
C TYR A 36 5.40 31.89 7.22
N GLU A 37 5.06 31.79 5.95
CA GLU A 37 3.75 31.35 5.49
C GLU A 37 3.92 30.09 4.65
N TYR A 38 3.17 29.07 5.01
CA TYR A 38 3.24 27.75 4.37
C TYR A 38 2.15 27.63 3.30
N CYS A 39 2.47 26.98 2.20
CA CYS A 39 1.52 26.75 1.13
C CYS A 39 0.38 25.83 1.60
N GLU A 40 -0.83 26.35 1.64
CA GLU A 40 -2.01 25.62 2.12
C GLU A 40 -2.33 24.41 1.25
N GLU A 41 -2.17 24.53 -0.07
CA GLU A 41 -2.40 23.42 -1.00
C GLU A 41 -1.46 22.25 -0.72
N ASP A 42 -0.18 22.52 -0.50
CA ASP A 42 0.80 21.50 -0.17
C ASP A 42 0.50 20.82 1.17
N VAL A 43 0.09 21.60 2.16
CA VAL A 43 -0.30 21.08 3.48
C VAL A 43 -1.51 20.17 3.38
N MET A 44 -2.53 20.55 2.62
CA MET A 44 -3.73 19.75 2.43
C MET A 44 -3.46 18.45 1.66
N LEU A 45 -2.64 18.51 0.61
CA LEU A 45 -2.20 17.32 -0.12
C LEU A 45 -1.42 16.37 0.78
N PHE A 46 -0.55 16.90 1.62
CA PHE A 46 0.23 16.10 2.56
C PHE A 46 -0.65 15.48 3.65
N LYS A 47 -1.66 16.21 4.12
CA LYS A 47 -2.66 15.68 5.05
C LYS A 47 -3.44 14.51 4.44
N ASP A 48 -3.91 14.66 3.21
CA ASP A 48 -4.62 13.60 2.50
C ASP A 48 -3.75 12.35 2.31
N TYR A 49 -2.46 12.55 2.05
CA TYR A 49 -1.48 11.47 1.99
C TYR A 49 -1.32 10.75 3.33
N LEU A 50 -1.18 11.48 4.44
CA LEU A 50 -1.08 10.91 5.79
C LEU A 50 -2.36 10.16 6.19
N ASP A 51 -3.52 10.74 5.94
CA ASP A 51 -4.82 10.10 6.22
C ASP A 51 -5.00 8.81 5.40
N SER A 52 -4.51 8.81 4.18
CA SER A 52 -4.48 7.65 3.30
C SER A 52 -3.57 6.53 3.85
N MET A 53 -2.41 6.89 4.39
CA MET A 53 -1.49 5.95 5.05
C MET A 53 -2.06 5.39 6.34
N GLU A 54 -2.70 6.21 7.18
CA GLU A 54 -3.36 5.74 8.41
C GLU A 54 -4.47 4.75 8.09
N ARG A 55 -5.33 5.05 7.11
CA ARG A 55 -6.37 4.13 6.64
C ARG A 55 -5.79 2.82 6.12
N ALA A 56 -4.70 2.90 5.36
CA ALA A 56 -3.99 1.72 4.88
C ALA A 56 -3.41 0.90 6.05
N ASN A 57 -2.82 1.55 7.05
CA ASN A 57 -2.29 0.87 8.24
C ASN A 57 -3.39 0.23 9.09
N GLU A 58 -4.55 0.86 9.22
CA GLU A 58 -5.71 0.28 9.89
C GLU A 58 -6.24 -0.96 9.16
N CYS A 59 -6.26 -0.92 7.83
CA CYS A 59 -6.65 -2.04 6.98
C CYS A 59 -5.57 -3.12 6.88
N GLU A 60 -4.31 -2.78 7.12
CA GLU A 60 -3.13 -3.63 6.91
C GLU A 60 -3.23 -4.99 7.63
N LYS A 61 -3.78 -5.00 8.83
CA LYS A 61 -3.88 -6.23 9.64
C LYS A 61 -4.91 -7.23 9.12
N PHE A 62 -5.84 -6.79 8.27
CA PHE A 62 -7.03 -7.56 7.95
C PHE A 62 -7.28 -7.70 6.44
N THR A 63 -6.56 -6.98 5.59
CA THR A 63 -6.80 -7.01 4.16
C THR A 63 -5.98 -8.08 3.47
N VAL A 64 -6.63 -9.20 3.19
CA VAL A 64 -6.08 -10.32 2.40
C VAL A 64 -6.88 -10.43 1.13
N MET A 65 -6.23 -10.30 -0.02
CA MET A 65 -6.85 -10.47 -1.34
C MET A 65 -6.46 -11.82 -1.93
N LEU A 66 -7.45 -12.56 -2.40
CA LEU A 66 -7.26 -13.72 -3.26
C LEU A 66 -7.40 -13.27 -4.71
N LEU A 67 -6.38 -13.47 -5.52
CA LEU A 67 -6.33 -13.09 -6.92
C LEU A 67 -6.08 -14.31 -7.81
N THR A 68 -6.98 -14.58 -8.71
CA THR A 68 -6.85 -15.64 -9.71
C THR A 68 -7.41 -15.19 -11.06
N ASN A 69 -6.95 -15.79 -12.14
CA ASN A 69 -7.50 -15.58 -13.48
C ASN A 69 -8.58 -16.61 -13.84
N ASP A 70 -8.82 -17.58 -12.98
CA ASP A 70 -9.77 -18.67 -13.20
C ASP A 70 -10.73 -18.79 -12.01
N GLU A 71 -12.00 -18.41 -12.24
CA GLU A 71 -13.04 -18.45 -11.21
C GLU A 71 -13.24 -19.85 -10.62
N SER A 72 -13.02 -20.91 -11.42
CA SER A 72 -13.16 -22.30 -10.96
C SER A 72 -12.15 -22.69 -9.87
N LYS A 73 -11.04 -21.94 -9.74
CA LYS A 73 -10.00 -22.18 -8.73
C LYS A 73 -10.26 -21.49 -7.39
N VAL A 74 -11.25 -20.60 -7.31
CA VAL A 74 -11.52 -19.83 -6.09
C VAL A 74 -11.81 -20.73 -4.88
N ASP A 75 -12.65 -21.75 -5.05
CA ASP A 75 -13.02 -22.66 -3.96
C ASP A 75 -11.82 -23.46 -3.46
N GLU A 76 -10.98 -23.97 -4.35
CA GLU A 76 -9.77 -24.71 -4.02
C GLU A 76 -8.77 -23.81 -3.27
N LEU A 77 -8.50 -22.61 -3.79
CA LEU A 77 -7.60 -21.65 -3.17
C LEU A 77 -8.13 -21.17 -1.82
N SER A 78 -9.43 -20.95 -1.71
CA SER A 78 -10.08 -20.54 -0.45
C SER A 78 -9.91 -21.63 0.61
N LYS A 79 -10.03 -22.89 0.25
CA LYS A 79 -9.82 -24.01 1.17
C LYS A 79 -8.37 -24.11 1.65
N ILE A 80 -7.42 -23.93 0.73
CA ILE A 80 -5.99 -23.91 1.07
C ILE A 80 -5.69 -22.76 2.05
N CYS A 81 -6.25 -21.58 1.85
CA CYS A 81 -6.11 -20.46 2.77
C CYS A 81 -6.74 -20.74 4.14
N GLU A 82 -7.92 -21.34 4.17
CA GLU A 82 -8.61 -21.73 5.40
C GLU A 82 -7.78 -22.73 6.22
N ASP A 83 -7.22 -23.74 5.57
CA ASP A 83 -6.35 -24.74 6.21
C ASP A 83 -5.06 -24.09 6.79
N ALA A 84 -4.56 -23.03 6.13
CA ALA A 84 -3.42 -22.26 6.59
C ALA A 84 -3.79 -21.15 7.60
N LYS A 85 -5.05 -21.05 8.00
CA LYS A 85 -5.60 -20.01 8.90
C LYS A 85 -5.45 -18.59 8.36
N VAL A 86 -5.50 -18.43 7.04
CA VAL A 86 -5.50 -17.13 6.35
C VAL A 86 -6.93 -16.76 6.04
N VAL A 87 -7.39 -15.63 6.59
CA VAL A 87 -8.76 -15.13 6.39
C VAL A 87 -8.78 -14.21 5.17
N ILE A 88 -9.53 -14.60 4.14
CA ILE A 88 -9.67 -13.81 2.91
C ILE A 88 -10.75 -12.75 3.10
N ASN A 89 -10.40 -11.49 2.81
CA ASN A 89 -11.32 -10.34 2.86
C ASN A 89 -11.89 -9.98 1.49
N ASN A 90 -11.17 -10.28 0.42
CA ASN A 90 -11.53 -9.90 -0.94
C ASN A 90 -11.10 -11.00 -1.92
N VAL A 91 -11.97 -11.29 -2.87
CA VAL A 91 -11.68 -12.20 -3.99
C VAL A 91 -11.79 -11.40 -5.28
N THR A 92 -10.75 -11.40 -6.08
CA THR A 92 -10.71 -10.71 -7.36
C THR A 92 -10.37 -11.70 -8.48
N ILE A 93 -11.12 -11.64 -9.56
CA ILE A 93 -10.84 -12.41 -10.77
C ILE A 93 -10.15 -11.49 -11.78
N ALA A 94 -8.95 -11.88 -12.21
CA ALA A 94 -8.19 -11.14 -13.21
C ALA A 94 -8.72 -11.43 -14.62
N ASP A 95 -9.79 -10.78 -14.97
CA ASP A 95 -10.41 -10.84 -16.30
C ASP A 95 -9.87 -9.73 -17.23
N GLU A 96 -10.52 -9.49 -18.37
CA GLU A 96 -10.13 -8.45 -19.33
C GLU A 96 -10.23 -7.03 -18.76
N SER A 97 -11.07 -6.81 -17.74
CA SER A 97 -11.24 -5.52 -17.07
C SER A 97 -10.21 -5.27 -15.96
N PHE A 98 -9.38 -6.26 -15.66
CA PHE A 98 -8.41 -6.18 -14.55
C PHE A 98 -7.31 -5.15 -14.81
N ASP A 99 -7.13 -4.24 -13.85
CA ASP A 99 -6.12 -3.19 -13.91
C ASP A 99 -4.92 -3.53 -13.01
N ARG A 100 -3.81 -3.91 -13.63
CA ARG A 100 -2.56 -4.24 -12.94
C ARG A 100 -1.95 -3.07 -12.20
N LEU A 101 -2.05 -1.86 -12.77
CA LEU A 101 -1.53 -0.65 -12.13
C LEU A 101 -2.27 -0.35 -10.85
N GLN A 102 -3.58 -0.49 -10.84
CA GLN A 102 -4.39 -0.29 -9.64
C GLN A 102 -4.07 -1.33 -8.57
N LEU A 103 -3.84 -2.59 -8.95
CA LEU A 103 -3.38 -3.62 -8.02
C LEU A 103 -2.04 -3.23 -7.38
N LEU A 104 -1.07 -2.83 -8.19
CA LEU A 104 0.26 -2.43 -7.72
C LEU A 104 0.18 -1.20 -6.81
N GLU A 105 -0.63 -0.21 -7.15
CA GLU A 105 -0.89 0.94 -6.29
C GLU A 105 -1.47 0.53 -4.94
N ASN A 106 -2.46 -0.34 -4.93
CA ASN A 106 -3.08 -0.83 -3.69
C ASN A 106 -2.08 -1.59 -2.81
N LEU A 107 -1.17 -2.35 -3.40
CA LEU A 107 -0.10 -3.03 -2.68
C LEU A 107 0.96 -2.05 -2.16
N MET A 108 1.35 -1.07 -2.97
CA MET A 108 2.33 -0.05 -2.59
C MET A 108 1.84 0.85 -1.47
N TYR A 109 0.58 1.24 -1.49
CA TYR A 109 -0.05 2.08 -0.47
C TYR A 109 -0.66 1.28 0.69
N LYS A 110 -0.33 -0.01 0.78
CA LYS A 110 -0.75 -0.92 1.86
C LYS A 110 -2.27 -1.03 2.06
N ARG A 111 -3.04 -0.86 1.00
CA ARG A 111 -4.48 -1.16 1.02
C ARG A 111 -4.74 -2.67 0.99
N ILE A 112 -3.79 -3.42 0.44
CA ILE A 112 -3.74 -4.87 0.45
C ILE A 112 -2.44 -5.26 1.16
N TYR A 113 -2.54 -5.95 2.27
CA TYR A 113 -1.39 -6.38 3.06
C TYR A 113 -0.84 -7.73 2.63
N THR A 114 -1.74 -8.65 2.32
CA THR A 114 -1.41 -9.99 1.87
C THR A 114 -2.13 -10.29 0.57
N LEU A 115 -1.39 -10.70 -0.43
CA LEU A 115 -1.91 -11.15 -1.72
C LEU A 115 -1.68 -12.65 -1.85
N VAL A 116 -2.76 -13.40 -2.05
CA VAL A 116 -2.70 -14.82 -2.40
C VAL A 116 -2.97 -14.93 -3.90
N ILE A 117 -2.01 -15.44 -4.63
CA ILE A 117 -2.05 -15.51 -6.09
C ILE A 117 -1.61 -16.89 -6.58
N ASP A 118 -2.36 -17.46 -7.51
CA ASP A 118 -2.04 -18.77 -8.08
C ASP A 118 -1.09 -18.68 -9.28
N ASP A 119 -1.14 -17.60 -10.04
CA ASP A 119 -0.33 -17.37 -11.22
C ASP A 119 0.33 -15.98 -11.18
N LEU A 120 1.64 -15.96 -10.99
CA LEU A 120 2.43 -14.74 -10.93
C LEU A 120 2.44 -13.95 -12.24
N SER A 121 2.10 -14.57 -13.37
CA SER A 121 1.97 -13.87 -14.65
C SER A 121 0.88 -12.80 -14.64
N ILE A 122 -0.08 -12.86 -13.71
CA ILE A 122 -1.09 -11.82 -13.49
C ILE A 122 -0.44 -10.49 -13.10
N ILE A 123 0.63 -10.54 -12.31
CA ILE A 123 1.41 -9.35 -11.93
C ILE A 123 2.27 -8.89 -13.11
N SER A 124 3.08 -9.79 -13.66
CA SER A 124 3.94 -9.52 -14.82
C SER A 124 4.40 -10.83 -15.46
N ASN A 125 4.47 -10.86 -16.78
CA ASN A 125 4.95 -12.03 -17.52
C ASN A 125 6.48 -12.25 -17.39
N THR A 126 7.25 -11.20 -17.13
CA THR A 126 8.73 -11.24 -17.17
C THR A 126 9.40 -10.77 -15.87
N GLU A 127 8.78 -9.85 -15.14
CA GLU A 127 9.39 -9.18 -13.99
C GLU A 127 8.69 -9.47 -12.66
N SER A 128 7.87 -10.51 -12.60
CA SER A 128 7.07 -10.83 -11.41
C SER A 128 7.92 -11.00 -10.14
N GLN A 129 9.07 -11.64 -10.24
CA GLN A 129 9.98 -11.82 -9.09
C GLN A 129 10.55 -10.51 -8.59
N LEU A 130 10.95 -9.61 -9.48
CA LEU A 130 11.45 -8.29 -9.11
C LEU A 130 10.36 -7.47 -8.42
N ILE A 131 9.16 -7.44 -8.98
CA ILE A 131 8.02 -6.72 -8.42
C ILE A 131 7.65 -7.27 -7.04
N CYS A 132 7.56 -8.59 -6.89
CA CYS A 132 7.27 -9.23 -5.61
C CYS A 132 8.35 -8.91 -4.57
N THR A 133 9.61 -8.88 -4.94
CA THR A 133 10.72 -8.51 -4.06
C THR A 133 10.59 -7.07 -3.58
N LEU A 134 10.29 -6.13 -4.47
CA LEU A 134 10.09 -4.72 -4.13
C LEU A 134 8.89 -4.53 -3.20
N LEU A 135 7.77 -5.20 -3.47
CA LEU A 135 6.58 -5.15 -2.63
C LEU A 135 6.82 -5.76 -1.25
N SER A 136 7.58 -6.84 -1.17
CA SER A 136 7.96 -7.46 0.10
C SER A 136 8.79 -6.52 0.98
N ARG A 137 9.67 -5.73 0.38
CA ARG A 137 10.43 -4.69 1.08
C ARG A 137 9.55 -3.56 1.61
N LYS A 138 8.39 -3.35 1.01
CA LYS A 138 7.37 -2.39 1.47
C LYS A 138 6.45 -2.96 2.55
N GLY A 139 6.61 -4.22 2.93
CA GLY A 139 5.82 -4.89 3.95
C GLY A 139 4.63 -5.68 3.43
N CYS A 140 4.46 -5.82 2.12
CA CYS A 140 3.43 -6.67 1.53
C CYS A 140 3.85 -8.14 1.55
N HIS A 141 2.92 -9.03 1.86
CA HIS A 141 3.13 -10.47 1.80
C HIS A 141 2.48 -11.02 0.52
N ILE A 142 3.27 -11.70 -0.31
CA ILE A 142 2.77 -12.33 -1.52
C ILE A 142 2.95 -13.82 -1.37
N LEU A 143 1.83 -14.53 -1.35
CA LEU A 143 1.74 -15.97 -1.17
C LEU A 143 1.27 -16.63 -2.45
N THR A 144 1.89 -17.73 -2.79
CA THR A 144 1.46 -18.60 -3.90
C THR A 144 1.26 -20.02 -3.38
N VAL A 145 0.71 -20.88 -4.21
CA VAL A 145 0.45 -22.28 -3.86
C VAL A 145 1.52 -23.17 -4.51
N GLU A 146 2.25 -23.91 -3.68
CA GLU A 146 3.15 -24.99 -4.12
C GLU A 146 2.77 -26.28 -3.38
N ASP A 147 2.56 -27.36 -4.12
CA ASP A 147 2.21 -28.67 -3.56
C ASP A 147 1.01 -28.65 -2.59
N GLY A 148 0.00 -27.81 -2.88
CA GLY A 148 -1.21 -27.66 -2.07
C GLY A 148 -1.04 -26.83 -0.81
N GLU A 149 0.09 -26.18 -0.63
CA GLU A 149 0.40 -25.32 0.53
C GLU A 149 0.74 -23.90 0.10
N LEU A 150 0.42 -22.93 0.99
CA LEU A 150 0.80 -21.54 0.79
C LEU A 150 2.29 -21.34 1.07
N VAL A 151 2.98 -20.72 0.12
CA VAL A 151 4.42 -20.44 0.19
C VAL A 151 4.64 -18.96 -0.09
N ASN A 152 5.52 -18.33 0.67
CA ASN A 152 5.91 -16.95 0.40
C ASN A 152 6.75 -16.90 -0.89
N VAL A 153 6.35 -16.05 -1.85
CA VAL A 153 7.05 -15.88 -3.13
C VAL A 153 8.47 -15.38 -2.92
N VAL A 154 8.65 -14.48 -1.94
CA VAL A 154 9.97 -13.95 -1.58
C VAL A 154 10.47 -14.70 -0.36
N LYS A 155 11.45 -15.55 -0.55
CA LYS A 155 12.14 -16.24 0.55
C LYS A 155 13.09 -15.27 1.24
N ARG A 156 12.85 -15.07 2.50
CA ARG A 156 13.75 -14.30 3.37
C ARG A 156 14.86 -15.19 3.94
#